data_c1c7cb5f80a4eb8d466d787763fc6424
#
_entry.id   c1c7cb5f80a4eb8d466d787763fc6424
#
_cell.length_a   1.000
_cell.length_b   1.000
_cell.length_c   1.000
_cell.angle_alpha   90.00
_cell.angle_beta   90.00
_cell.angle_gamma   90.00
#
_symmetry.space_group_name_H-M   'P 1'
#
loop_
_entity.id
_entity.type
_entity.pdbx_description
1 polymer ?
#
loop_
_entity_poly.entity_id
_entity_poly.type
_entity_poly.pdbx_seq_one_letter_code
_entity_poly.pdbx_strand_id
1 'polypeptide(L)'
;MILVIDVGNTNITYGVYEKGKMKATFRATTKLPRTSDEYGILLHSMLSMKGISMQQIEGTIIASVVSDVMHSLTGGIRRYLGHSPIIVGPGVKTGIKVVTENPRAIGACLLYTSDAADE
;
A
#
# COMPACT_ATOMS: atom_id res chain seq x y z
N MET A 1 8.78 -2.72 7.33
CA MET A 1 8.61 -1.88 6.12
C MET A 1 7.15 -1.54 5.92
N ILE A 2 6.89 -0.38 5.35
CA ILE A 2 5.52 0.09 5.07
C ILE A 2 5.33 0.14 3.57
N LEU A 3 4.21 -0.42 3.10
CA LEU A 3 3.82 -0.35 1.70
C LEU A 3 2.83 0.80 1.52
N VAL A 4 3.13 1.68 0.59
CA VAL A 4 2.25 2.80 0.23
C VAL A 4 1.80 2.60 -1.21
N ILE A 5 0.51 2.58 -1.44
CA ILE A 5 -0.08 2.34 -2.75
C ILE A 5 -0.90 3.57 -3.15
N ASP A 6 -0.57 4.15 -4.28
CA ASP A 6 -1.29 5.27 -4.85
C ASP A 6 -2.01 4.79 -6.11
N VAL A 7 -3.35 4.74 -6.06
CA VAL A 7 -4.17 4.27 -7.18
C VAL A 7 -4.62 5.47 -8.00
N GLY A 8 -3.92 5.73 -9.07
CA GLY A 8 -4.28 6.77 -10.03
C GLY A 8 -5.16 6.23 -11.15
N ASN A 9 -5.62 7.12 -12.01
CA ASN A 9 -6.49 6.75 -13.14
C ASN A 9 -5.78 5.86 -14.16
N THR A 10 -4.49 6.04 -14.33
CA THR A 10 -3.71 5.32 -15.34
C THR A 10 -2.84 4.24 -14.73
N ASN A 11 -2.18 4.55 -13.62
CA ASN A 11 -1.22 3.67 -12.99
C ASN A 11 -1.47 3.55 -11.50
N ILE A 12 -1.16 2.37 -10.97
CA ILE A 12 -1.05 2.13 -9.54
C ILE A 12 0.44 2.20 -9.22
N THR A 13 0.82 3.09 -8.32
CA THR A 13 2.21 3.25 -7.88
C THR A 13 2.37 2.65 -6.51
N TYR A 14 3.37 1.77 -6.36
CA TYR A 14 3.69 1.13 -5.10
C TYR A 14 5.03 1.68 -4.61
N GLY A 15 5.09 2.04 -3.34
CA GLY A 15 6.34 2.44 -2.71
C GLY A 15 6.55 1.64 -1.43
N VAL A 16 7.75 1.14 -1.21
CA VAL A 16 8.12 0.46 0.03
C VAL A 16 9.06 1.35 0.79
N TYR A 17 8.70 1.64 2.03
CA TYR A 17 9.46 2.55 2.89
C TYR A 17 9.92 1.84 4.15
N GLU A 18 11.14 2.15 4.56
CA GLU A 18 11.70 1.71 5.83
C GLU A 18 12.37 2.90 6.50
N LYS A 19 11.95 3.21 7.72
CA LYS A 19 12.47 4.35 8.50
C LYS A 19 12.41 5.67 7.73
N GLY A 20 11.34 5.86 6.98
CA GLY A 20 11.12 7.09 6.19
C GLY A 20 11.87 7.15 4.88
N LYS A 21 12.63 6.12 4.52
CA LYS A 21 13.37 6.06 3.27
C LYS A 21 12.71 5.10 2.30
N MET A 22 12.60 5.51 1.04
CA MET A 22 12.08 4.65 -0.01
C MET A 22 13.09 3.56 -0.35
N LYS A 23 12.68 2.30 -0.21
CA LYS A 23 13.50 1.14 -0.54
C LYS A 23 13.24 0.62 -1.94
N ALA A 24 12.00 0.73 -2.40
CA ALA A 24 11.61 0.22 -3.71
C ALA A 24 10.38 0.94 -4.21
N THR A 25 10.22 1.01 -5.51
CA THR A 25 9.02 1.55 -6.13
C THR A 25 8.68 0.73 -7.38
N PHE A 26 7.38 0.54 -7.61
CA PHE A 26 6.88 -0.17 -8.78
C PHE A 26 5.63 0.49 -9.31
N ARG A 27 5.24 0.14 -10.53
CA ARG A 27 4.00 0.59 -11.14
C ARG A 27 3.27 -0.56 -11.80
N ALA A 28 1.96 -0.47 -11.80
CA ALA A 28 1.09 -1.39 -12.54
C ALA A 28 0.01 -0.57 -13.23
N THR A 29 -0.58 -1.13 -14.27
CA THR A 29 -1.67 -0.46 -14.99
C THR A 29 -2.96 -0.54 -14.20
N THR A 30 -3.63 0.59 -13.99
CA THR A 30 -4.89 0.64 -13.25
C THR A 30 -6.04 -0.01 -13.99
N LYS A 31 -6.16 0.25 -15.29
CA LYS A 31 -7.34 -0.14 -16.08
C LYS A 31 -7.37 -1.61 -16.48
N LEU A 32 -6.38 -2.39 -16.11
CA LEU A 32 -6.37 -3.81 -16.38
C LEU A 32 -7.17 -4.53 -15.28
N PRO A 33 -8.28 -5.22 -15.62
CA PRO A 33 -9.05 -5.93 -14.59
C PRO A 33 -8.20 -7.01 -13.93
N ARG A 34 -8.19 -7.05 -12.60
CA ARG A 34 -7.46 -8.05 -11.83
C ARG A 34 -8.30 -8.53 -10.66
N THR A 35 -8.17 -9.81 -10.35
CA THR A 35 -8.75 -10.38 -9.14
C THR A 35 -7.87 -10.06 -7.93
N SER A 36 -8.40 -10.33 -6.73
CA SER A 36 -7.61 -10.19 -5.49
C SER A 36 -6.37 -11.05 -5.53
N ASP A 37 -6.46 -12.27 -6.05
CA ASP A 37 -5.31 -13.17 -6.17
C ASP A 37 -4.27 -12.63 -7.14
N GLU A 38 -4.70 -12.07 -8.25
CA GLU A 38 -3.79 -11.47 -9.22
C GLU A 38 -3.03 -10.28 -8.63
N TYR A 39 -3.70 -9.44 -7.86
CA TYR A 39 -3.04 -8.35 -7.15
C TYR A 39 -2.02 -8.86 -6.13
N GLY A 40 -2.37 -9.92 -5.40
CA GLY A 40 -1.48 -10.52 -4.43
C GLY A 40 -0.24 -11.13 -5.07
N ILE A 41 -0.42 -11.88 -6.16
CA ILE A 41 0.68 -12.49 -6.89
C ILE A 41 1.58 -11.43 -7.52
N LEU A 42 0.99 -10.40 -8.11
CA LEU A 42 1.73 -9.29 -8.69
C LEU A 42 2.59 -8.59 -7.64
N LEU A 43 2.01 -8.30 -6.48
CA LEU A 43 2.73 -7.68 -5.37
C LEU A 43 3.89 -8.56 -4.91
N HIS A 44 3.63 -9.85 -4.71
CA HIS A 44 4.66 -10.80 -4.31
C HIS A 44 5.82 -10.81 -5.30
N SER A 45 5.51 -10.88 -6.60
CA SER A 45 6.52 -10.90 -7.65
C SER A 45 7.36 -9.62 -7.67
N MET A 46 6.70 -8.47 -7.56
CA MET A 46 7.40 -7.18 -7.56
C MET A 46 8.32 -7.03 -6.35
N LEU A 47 7.83 -7.41 -5.16
CA LEU A 47 8.63 -7.36 -3.94
C LEU A 47 9.83 -8.32 -4.02
N SER A 48 9.61 -9.53 -4.51
CA SER A 48 10.67 -10.53 -4.65
C SER A 48 11.79 -10.06 -5.55
N MET A 49 11.47 -9.36 -6.62
CA MET A 49 12.46 -8.79 -7.53
C MET A 49 13.36 -7.76 -6.84
N LYS A 50 12.89 -7.15 -5.77
CA LYS A 50 13.65 -6.18 -4.96
C LYS A 50 14.25 -6.80 -3.71
N GLY A 51 14.16 -8.12 -3.54
CA GLY A 51 14.67 -8.81 -2.36
C GLY A 51 13.86 -8.57 -1.10
N ILE A 52 12.59 -8.21 -1.24
CA ILE A 52 11.70 -7.94 -0.11
C ILE A 52 10.69 -9.08 0.00
N SER A 53 10.52 -9.63 1.19
CA SER A 53 9.50 -10.64 1.42
C SER A 53 8.19 -9.97 1.88
N MET A 54 7.07 -10.64 1.63
CA MET A 54 5.75 -10.15 2.07
C MET A 54 5.70 -9.97 3.59
N GLN A 55 6.42 -10.78 4.32
CA GLN A 55 6.45 -10.76 5.79
C GLN A 55 7.14 -9.52 6.35
N GLN A 56 7.96 -8.85 5.56
CA GLN A 56 8.63 -7.62 5.98
C GLN A 56 7.69 -6.41 5.92
N ILE A 57 6.54 -6.54 5.26
CA ILE A 57 5.54 -5.47 5.18
C ILE A 57 4.66 -5.51 6.43
N GLU A 58 4.83 -4.54 7.30
CA GLU A 58 4.12 -4.45 8.58
C GLU A 58 2.76 -3.75 8.45
N GLY A 59 2.64 -2.86 7.48
CA GLY A 59 1.43 -2.10 7.27
C GLY A 59 1.35 -1.59 5.84
N THR A 60 0.13 -1.27 5.41
CA THR A 60 -0.14 -0.80 4.05
C THR A 60 -1.08 0.39 4.09
N ILE A 61 -0.75 1.42 3.34
CA ILE A 61 -1.59 2.61 3.16
C ILE A 61 -1.99 2.65 1.70
N ILE A 62 -3.29 2.77 1.44
CA ILE A 62 -3.80 2.90 0.07
C ILE A 62 -4.47 4.26 -0.09
N ALA A 63 -4.03 4.97 -1.11
CA ALA A 63 -4.62 6.20 -1.57
C ALA A 63 -5.31 5.95 -2.90
N SER A 64 -6.56 6.32 -3.03
CA SER A 64 -7.27 6.04 -4.27
C SER A 64 -8.20 7.16 -4.69
N VAL A 65 -8.16 7.43 -6.00
CA VAL A 65 -9.19 8.21 -6.70
C VAL A 65 -10.06 7.29 -7.58
N VAL A 66 -9.77 5.98 -7.61
CA VAL A 66 -10.46 5.02 -8.47
C VAL A 66 -11.07 3.94 -7.59
N SER A 67 -12.39 3.98 -7.43
CA SER A 67 -13.10 3.04 -6.56
C SER A 67 -13.17 1.61 -7.11
N ASP A 68 -13.16 1.46 -8.44
CA ASP A 68 -13.39 0.16 -9.09
C ASP A 68 -12.33 -0.89 -8.75
N VAL A 69 -11.08 -0.47 -8.53
CA VAL A 69 -9.99 -1.40 -8.22
C VAL A 69 -9.86 -1.69 -6.73
N MET A 70 -10.52 -0.90 -5.89
CA MET A 70 -10.30 -0.95 -4.43
C MET A 70 -10.71 -2.27 -3.81
N HIS A 71 -11.82 -2.86 -4.24
CA HIS A 71 -12.29 -4.11 -3.68
C HIS A 71 -11.29 -5.26 -3.90
N SER A 72 -10.83 -5.42 -5.13
CA SER A 72 -9.88 -6.47 -5.48
C SER A 72 -8.50 -6.22 -4.89
N LEU A 73 -8.05 -4.97 -4.91
CA LEU A 73 -6.75 -4.59 -4.37
C LEU A 73 -6.70 -4.80 -2.85
N THR A 74 -7.71 -4.31 -2.11
CA THR A 74 -7.77 -4.49 -0.66
C THR A 74 -7.90 -5.96 -0.28
N GLY A 75 -8.69 -6.72 -1.05
CA GLY A 75 -8.81 -8.16 -0.87
C GLY A 75 -7.47 -8.89 -1.03
N GLY A 76 -6.70 -8.50 -2.02
CA GLY A 76 -5.36 -9.03 -2.24
C GLY A 76 -4.41 -8.71 -1.08
N ILE A 77 -4.44 -7.49 -0.59
CA ILE A 77 -3.63 -7.07 0.56
C ILE A 77 -3.97 -7.91 1.80
N ARG A 78 -5.26 -8.00 2.12
CA ARG A 78 -5.70 -8.77 3.31
C ARG A 78 -5.31 -10.24 3.22
N ARG A 79 -5.49 -10.83 2.05
CA ARG A 79 -5.25 -12.25 1.84
C ARG A 79 -3.76 -12.59 1.82
N TYR A 80 -2.95 -11.79 1.17
CA TYR A 80 -1.54 -12.09 0.94
C TYR A 80 -0.59 -11.46 1.95
N LEU A 81 -0.90 -10.28 2.48
CA LEU A 81 -0.11 -9.64 3.52
C LEU A 81 -0.62 -9.95 4.93
N GLY A 82 -1.87 -10.39 5.05
CA GLY A 82 -2.43 -10.79 6.33
C GLY A 82 -2.88 -9.65 7.23
N HIS A 83 -2.99 -8.43 6.70
CA HIS A 83 -3.49 -7.28 7.46
C HIS A 83 -4.38 -6.41 6.57
N SER A 84 -5.23 -5.60 7.21
CA SER A 84 -6.08 -4.66 6.50
C SER A 84 -5.31 -3.38 6.19
N PRO A 85 -5.41 -2.85 4.96
CA PRO A 85 -4.76 -1.58 4.64
C PRO A 85 -5.52 -0.41 5.26
N ILE A 86 -4.80 0.69 5.50
CA ILE A 86 -5.39 1.98 5.81
C ILE A 86 -5.76 2.62 4.48
N ILE A 87 -7.03 3.01 4.36
CA ILE A 87 -7.49 3.69 3.15
C ILE A 87 -7.63 5.16 3.46
N VAL A 88 -6.94 5.99 2.66
CA VAL A 88 -7.00 7.43 2.79
C VAL A 88 -7.64 8.00 1.53
N GLY A 89 -8.42 9.05 1.67
CA GLY A 89 -9.19 9.62 0.58
C GLY A 89 -8.37 10.43 -0.40
N PRO A 90 -9.04 11.09 -1.37
CA PRO A 90 -8.35 11.98 -2.31
C PRO A 90 -7.55 13.04 -1.56
N GLY A 91 -6.40 13.38 -2.07
CA GLY A 91 -5.47 14.28 -1.40
C GLY A 91 -4.31 13.57 -0.72
N VAL A 92 -4.21 12.30 -0.90
CA VAL A 92 -3.22 11.41 -0.28
C VAL A 92 -1.82 11.61 -0.82
N LYS A 93 -1.64 12.28 -1.92
CA LYS A 93 -0.29 12.75 -2.27
C LYS A 93 0.30 13.52 -1.11
N THR A 94 -0.55 14.24 -0.35
CA THR A 94 -0.17 14.89 0.89
C THR A 94 0.20 13.87 1.96
N GLY A 95 -0.59 12.79 2.10
CA GLY A 95 -0.32 11.71 3.06
C GLY A 95 0.97 10.96 2.75
N ILE A 96 1.20 10.61 1.49
CA ILE A 96 2.44 9.98 1.04
C ILE A 96 3.63 10.90 1.32
N LYS A 97 3.48 12.18 1.02
CA LYS A 97 4.51 13.17 1.26
C LYS A 97 4.84 13.31 2.75
N VAL A 98 3.81 13.32 3.59
CA VAL A 98 4.00 13.36 5.05
C VAL A 98 4.73 12.09 5.53
N VAL A 99 4.36 10.93 5.01
CA VAL A 99 5.01 9.66 5.34
C VAL A 99 6.49 9.65 4.93
N THR A 100 6.82 10.21 3.76
CA THR A 100 8.21 10.25 3.29
C THR A 100 9.04 11.31 3.98
N GLU A 101 8.45 12.44 4.34
CA GLU A 101 9.18 13.58 4.96
C GLU A 101 9.23 13.48 6.49
N ASN A 102 8.31 12.73 7.10
CA ASN A 102 8.22 12.62 8.55
C ASN A 102 8.04 11.15 8.97
N PRO A 103 9.15 10.48 9.34
CA PRO A 103 9.09 9.08 9.79
C PRO A 103 8.16 8.85 10.98
N ARG A 104 7.95 9.87 11.81
CA ARG A 104 7.04 9.75 12.96
C ARG A 104 5.60 9.64 12.54
N ALA A 105 5.24 10.23 11.40
CA ALA A 105 3.89 10.12 10.86
C ALA A 105 3.55 8.68 10.46
N ILE A 106 4.52 7.92 10.00
CA ILE A 106 4.34 6.50 9.66
C ILE A 106 3.93 5.72 10.91
N GLY A 107 4.67 5.91 12.01
CA GLY A 107 4.34 5.26 13.28
C GLY A 107 2.99 5.68 13.82
N ALA A 108 2.68 6.98 13.74
CA ALA A 108 1.38 7.50 14.18
C ALA A 108 0.24 6.92 13.35
N CYS A 109 0.41 6.80 12.02
CA CYS A 109 -0.59 6.19 11.15
C CYS A 109 -0.82 4.72 11.51
N LEU A 110 0.24 3.98 11.78
CA LEU A 110 0.13 2.57 12.17
C LEU A 110 -0.56 2.43 13.52
N LEU A 111 -0.21 3.27 14.49
CA LEU A 111 -0.84 3.27 15.80
C LEU A 111 -2.32 3.64 15.70
N TYR A 112 -2.63 4.64 14.91
CA TYR A 112 -4.01 5.06 14.69
C TYR A 112 -4.84 3.93 14.07
N THR A 113 -4.27 3.20 13.12
CA THR A 113 -4.96 2.08 12.48
C THR A 113 -5.18 0.93 13.46
N SER A 114 -4.19 0.63 14.31
CA SER A 114 -4.33 -0.40 15.33
C SER A 114 -5.44 -0.04 16.30
N ASP A 115 -5.50 1.21 16.74
CA ASP A 115 -6.56 1.69 17.63
C ASP A 115 -7.92 1.63 16.97
N ALA A 116 -8.03 2.01 15.71
CA ALA A 116 -9.27 1.93 14.96
C ALA A 116 -9.71 0.48 14.75
N ALA A 117 -8.77 -0.44 14.57
CA ALA A 117 -9.07 -1.86 14.42
C ALA A 117 -9.56 -2.50 15.72
N ASP A 118 -9.12 -1.97 16.85
CA ASP A 118 -9.52 -2.47 18.18
C ASP A 118 -10.92 -1.98 18.60
N GLU A 119 -11.42 -0.97 17.93
CA GLU A 119 -12.77 -0.46 18.17
C GLU A 119 -13.81 -1.22 17.36
#